data_7d5ed1257adfbf94372caacb63294fb3
#
_entry.id   7d5ed1257adfbf94372caacb63294fb3
#
_cell.length_a   1.000
_cell.length_b   1.000
_cell.length_c   1.000
_cell.angle_alpha   90.00
_cell.angle_beta   90.00
_cell.angle_gamma   90.00
#
_symmetry.space_group_name_H-M   'P 1'
#
loop_
_entity.id
_entity.type
_entity.pdbx_description
1 polymer ?
#
loop_
_entity_poly.entity_id
_entity_poly.type
_entity_poly.pdbx_seq_one_letter_code
_entity_poly.pdbx_strand_id
1 'polypeptide(L)'
;MCFICNLKTPSVDSESGDTPSSFWQARRAFLLAAGSTAATGALAQVDVGSSSSLRKLVPAETLETSARQQYSQVLSEARSKGALAPDDHPQLQRLHTIAQKLIPHTTPWNPRSRDWKWQVNLIGSKQVNAWCMPGGKIAFYTGILDQLKLNDDEVAMIMGHEMAHALREHARERLAKSQATSIGLSIASQLLGLGQLGDVAANLGTQLLTLKYSRDDETESD
;
A
#
# COMPACT_ATOMS: atom_id res chain seq x y z
N MET A 1 0.44 -24.53 -4.93
CA MET A 1 0.09 -25.61 -5.88
C MET A 1 -0.62 -24.96 -7.05
N CYS A 2 0.05 -24.88 -8.16
CA CYS A 2 -0.38 -24.16 -9.36
C CYS A 2 -1.25 -25.09 -10.21
N PHE A 3 -2.49 -24.67 -10.51
CA PHE A 3 -3.41 -25.38 -11.40
C PHE A 3 -3.45 -24.65 -12.74
N ILE A 4 -2.50 -24.93 -13.63
CA ILE A 4 -2.65 -24.68 -15.07
C ILE A 4 -1.86 -25.75 -15.81
N CYS A 5 -2.52 -26.82 -16.19
CA CYS A 5 -2.13 -27.70 -17.30
C CYS A 5 -3.31 -28.58 -17.65
N ASN A 6 -4.14 -28.18 -18.59
CA ASN A 6 -4.77 -29.04 -19.57
C ASN A 6 -5.64 -28.23 -20.53
N LEU A 7 -5.08 -27.79 -21.63
CA LEU A 7 -5.84 -27.39 -22.82
C LEU A 7 -5.46 -28.32 -23.95
N LYS A 8 -6.39 -29.24 -24.22
CA LYS A 8 -6.37 -30.17 -25.32
C LYS A 8 -6.79 -29.42 -26.59
N THR A 9 -5.93 -29.41 -27.60
CA THR A 9 -6.22 -28.85 -28.93
C THR A 9 -7.18 -29.78 -29.69
N PRO A 10 -8.24 -29.25 -30.32
CA PRO A 10 -9.01 -30.00 -31.28
C PRO A 10 -8.37 -29.91 -32.67
N SER A 11 -8.32 -31.06 -33.35
CA SER A 11 -7.90 -31.28 -34.74
C SER A 11 -8.85 -30.57 -35.73
N VAL A 12 -8.24 -29.92 -36.71
CA VAL A 12 -8.96 -29.29 -37.83
C VAL A 12 -9.09 -30.29 -38.95
N ASP A 13 -10.32 -30.68 -39.28
CA ASP A 13 -10.65 -31.35 -40.52
C ASP A 13 -10.96 -30.30 -41.59
N SER A 14 -10.35 -30.50 -42.74
CA SER A 14 -10.47 -29.68 -43.94
C SER A 14 -11.70 -30.11 -44.77
N GLU A 15 -12.64 -29.19 -45.01
CA GLU A 15 -13.54 -29.26 -46.14
C GLU A 15 -13.73 -27.91 -46.82
N SER A 16 -13.63 -27.95 -48.13
CA SER A 16 -13.61 -26.89 -49.13
C SER A 16 -15.01 -26.36 -49.47
N GLY A 17 -15.12 -25.04 -49.74
CA GLY A 17 -16.27 -24.52 -50.50
C GLY A 17 -16.54 -23.02 -50.32
N ASP A 18 -16.09 -22.25 -51.27
CA ASP A 18 -16.61 -20.96 -51.81
C ASP A 18 -17.41 -19.95 -50.96
N THR A 19 -16.90 -18.76 -50.73
CA THR A 19 -17.16 -17.46 -51.38
C THR A 19 -16.46 -16.31 -50.62
N PRO A 20 -15.69 -15.41 -51.33
CA PRO A 20 -14.80 -14.47 -50.64
C PRO A 20 -15.39 -13.09 -50.23
N SER A 21 -16.69 -12.84 -50.36
CA SER A 21 -17.23 -11.48 -50.14
C SER A 21 -17.94 -11.25 -48.80
N SER A 22 -18.42 -12.26 -48.12
CA SER A 22 -19.12 -12.07 -46.83
C SER A 22 -18.20 -12.00 -45.61
N PHE A 23 -17.04 -12.62 -45.67
CA PHE A 23 -16.07 -12.66 -44.56
C PHE A 23 -15.41 -11.28 -44.27
N TRP A 24 -15.18 -10.50 -45.34
CA TRP A 24 -14.60 -9.16 -45.18
C TRP A 24 -15.59 -8.14 -44.62
N GLN A 25 -16.85 -8.25 -44.92
CA GLN A 25 -17.88 -7.36 -44.39
C GLN A 25 -18.20 -7.70 -42.93
N ALA A 26 -18.21 -8.97 -42.55
CA ALA A 26 -18.37 -9.37 -41.14
C ALA A 26 -17.19 -8.94 -40.25
N ARG A 27 -15.96 -9.03 -40.75
CA ARG A 27 -14.78 -8.52 -40.03
C ARG A 27 -14.78 -7.01 -39.86
N ARG A 28 -15.21 -6.24 -40.86
CA ARG A 28 -15.35 -4.78 -40.76
C ARG A 28 -16.45 -4.38 -39.79
N ALA A 29 -17.59 -5.06 -39.81
CA ALA A 29 -18.68 -4.83 -38.86
C ALA A 29 -18.27 -5.16 -37.43
N PHE A 30 -17.51 -6.25 -37.22
CA PHE A 30 -16.99 -6.62 -35.90
C PHE A 30 -15.96 -5.62 -35.39
N LEU A 31 -15.04 -5.12 -36.24
CA LEU A 31 -14.07 -4.10 -35.86
C LEU A 31 -14.69 -2.72 -35.58
N LEU A 32 -15.76 -2.36 -36.26
CA LEU A 32 -16.52 -1.14 -36.00
C LEU A 32 -17.39 -1.24 -34.74
N ALA A 33 -17.93 -2.42 -34.44
CA ALA A 33 -18.68 -2.67 -33.22
C ALA A 33 -17.76 -2.78 -31.99
N ALA A 34 -16.57 -3.37 -32.14
CA ALA A 34 -15.55 -3.43 -31.07
C ALA A 34 -14.88 -2.07 -30.83
N GLY A 35 -14.74 -1.21 -31.85
CA GLY A 35 -14.16 0.12 -31.75
C GLY A 35 -15.06 1.13 -31.05
N SER A 36 -16.38 0.95 -31.04
CA SER A 36 -17.32 1.87 -30.39
C SER A 36 -17.54 1.59 -28.89
N THR A 37 -17.11 0.43 -28.37
CA THR A 37 -17.17 0.13 -26.93
C THR A 37 -15.85 0.42 -26.17
N ALA A 38 -14.80 0.82 -26.87
CA ALA A 38 -13.47 1.08 -26.26
C ALA A 38 -13.29 2.50 -25.74
N ALA A 39 -14.31 3.36 -25.73
CA ALA A 39 -14.20 4.75 -25.30
C ALA A 39 -14.86 5.06 -23.95
N THR A 40 -15.44 4.08 -23.27
CA THR A 40 -15.66 4.23 -21.83
C THR A 40 -14.37 3.80 -21.15
N GLY A 41 -13.48 4.73 -20.87
CA GLY A 41 -12.41 4.53 -19.90
C GLY A 41 -13.06 3.97 -18.64
N ALA A 42 -13.09 2.67 -18.50
CA ALA A 42 -13.40 2.03 -17.25
C ALA A 42 -12.28 2.44 -16.31
N LEU A 43 -12.49 3.54 -15.62
CA LEU A 43 -11.91 3.73 -14.31
C LEU A 43 -12.58 2.63 -13.47
N ALA A 44 -12.10 1.40 -13.64
CA ALA A 44 -12.40 0.32 -12.71
C ALA A 44 -11.69 0.68 -11.40
N GLN A 45 -12.25 1.68 -10.72
CA GLN A 45 -11.93 1.90 -9.32
C GLN A 45 -12.48 0.68 -8.60
N VAL A 46 -11.58 -0.20 -8.20
CA VAL A 46 -11.93 -1.31 -7.34
C VAL A 46 -12.60 -0.73 -6.12
N ASP A 47 -13.84 -1.16 -5.85
CA ASP A 47 -14.53 -0.77 -4.61
C ASP A 47 -13.86 -1.53 -3.46
N VAL A 48 -12.91 -0.87 -2.80
CA VAL A 48 -12.18 -1.40 -1.64
C VAL A 48 -12.97 -1.25 -0.33
N GLY A 49 -14.27 -0.99 -0.42
CA GLY A 49 -15.14 -0.83 0.75
C GLY A 49 -14.91 0.46 1.53
N SER A 50 -15.77 0.71 2.51
CA SER A 50 -15.62 1.85 3.41
C SER A 50 -14.74 1.48 4.60
N SER A 51 -13.74 2.30 4.90
CA SER A 51 -12.92 2.13 6.11
C SER A 51 -13.77 2.16 7.38
N SER A 52 -13.43 1.33 8.35
CA SER A 52 -14.14 1.21 9.63
C SER A 52 -14.28 2.55 10.36
N SER A 53 -15.47 2.80 10.91
CA SER A 53 -15.73 3.99 11.74
C SER A 53 -14.96 4.00 13.06
N LEU A 54 -14.48 2.84 13.52
CA LEU A 54 -13.70 2.71 14.77
C LEU A 54 -12.40 3.52 14.72
N ARG A 55 -11.81 3.73 13.53
CA ARG A 55 -10.62 4.58 13.37
C ARG A 55 -10.79 5.98 13.94
N LYS A 56 -12.04 6.50 14.00
CA LYS A 56 -12.33 7.84 14.55
C LYS A 56 -12.05 7.95 16.06
N LEU A 57 -11.92 6.82 16.77
CA LEU A 57 -11.54 6.80 18.19
C LEU A 57 -10.10 7.23 18.43
N VAL A 58 -9.23 7.11 17.41
CA VAL A 58 -7.84 7.57 17.49
C VAL A 58 -7.68 8.82 16.62
N PRO A 59 -7.30 9.99 17.15
CA PRO A 59 -7.11 11.18 16.34
C PRO A 59 -5.98 10.97 15.31
N ALA A 60 -6.24 11.30 14.03
CA ALA A 60 -5.27 11.11 12.97
C ALA A 60 -3.95 11.89 13.21
N GLU A 61 -4.08 13.14 13.68
CA GLU A 61 -2.94 14.03 13.95
C GLU A 61 -2.03 13.50 15.06
N THR A 62 -2.63 12.89 16.10
CA THR A 62 -1.86 12.25 17.19
C THR A 62 -1.03 11.10 16.62
N LEU A 63 -1.65 10.26 15.77
CA LEU A 63 -0.96 9.14 15.17
C LEU A 63 0.13 9.58 14.19
N GLU A 64 -0.12 10.58 13.34
CA GLU A 64 0.86 11.15 12.42
C GLU A 64 2.05 11.79 13.17
N THR A 65 1.77 12.41 14.33
CA THR A 65 2.82 12.97 15.19
C THR A 65 3.67 11.87 15.81
N SER A 66 3.05 10.84 16.36
CA SER A 66 3.76 9.66 16.90
C SER A 66 4.57 8.95 15.83
N ALA A 67 4.00 8.77 14.63
CA ALA A 67 4.69 8.19 13.48
C ALA A 67 5.93 9.00 13.07
N ARG A 68 5.82 10.31 13.04
CA ARG A 68 6.97 11.21 12.74
C ARG A 68 8.09 11.08 13.78
N GLN A 69 7.74 11.00 15.06
CA GLN A 69 8.72 10.82 16.14
C GLN A 69 9.42 9.47 16.02
N GLN A 70 8.64 8.40 15.85
CA GLN A 70 9.15 7.05 15.66
C GLN A 70 10.05 6.94 14.42
N TYR A 71 9.63 7.55 13.31
CA TYR A 71 10.44 7.59 12.10
C TYR A 71 11.77 8.26 12.32
N SER A 72 11.78 9.41 13.01
CA SER A 72 13.01 10.14 13.36
C SER A 72 13.95 9.31 14.23
N GLN A 73 13.41 8.53 15.16
CA GLN A 73 14.19 7.62 16.01
C GLN A 73 14.83 6.51 15.18
N VAL A 74 14.04 5.86 14.28
CA VAL A 74 14.55 4.82 13.37
C VAL A 74 15.69 5.36 12.49
N LEU A 75 15.51 6.54 11.90
CA LEU A 75 16.56 7.15 11.07
C LEU A 75 17.80 7.53 11.89
N SER A 76 17.63 8.01 13.11
CA SER A 76 18.74 8.32 14.02
C SER A 76 19.52 7.07 14.40
N GLU A 77 18.82 5.98 14.70
CA GLU A 77 19.43 4.67 14.97
C GLU A 77 20.15 4.11 13.73
N ALA A 78 19.51 4.17 12.56
CA ALA A 78 20.15 3.75 11.31
C ALA A 78 21.41 4.57 11.01
N ARG A 79 21.38 5.88 11.25
CA ARG A 79 22.53 6.76 11.08
C ARG A 79 23.67 6.42 12.03
N SER A 80 23.38 6.19 13.31
CA SER A 80 24.40 5.84 14.31
C SER A 80 25.08 4.51 14.01
N LYS A 81 24.40 3.61 13.33
CA LYS A 81 24.92 2.31 12.86
C LYS A 81 25.58 2.38 11.47
N GLY A 82 25.65 3.56 10.85
CA GLY A 82 26.14 3.71 9.47
C GLY A 82 25.28 3.00 8.43
N ALA A 83 24.02 2.71 8.78
CA ALA A 83 23.08 1.98 7.92
C ALA A 83 22.11 2.89 7.16
N LEU A 84 22.06 4.18 7.44
CA LEU A 84 21.23 5.11 6.67
C LEU A 84 21.96 5.49 5.38
N ALA A 85 21.33 5.24 4.24
CA ALA A 85 21.90 5.62 2.94
C ALA A 85 22.01 7.15 2.84
N PRO A 86 23.12 7.68 2.29
CA PRO A 86 23.26 9.09 2.02
C PRO A 86 22.33 9.53 0.86
N ASP A 87 22.06 10.83 0.77
CA ASP A 87 21.09 11.38 -0.19
C ASP A 87 21.46 11.12 -1.65
N ASP A 88 22.74 10.98 -1.97
CA ASP A 88 23.27 10.67 -3.30
C ASP A 88 23.31 9.17 -3.64
N HIS A 89 22.86 8.30 -2.72
CA HIS A 89 22.85 6.87 -2.96
C HIS A 89 21.93 6.51 -4.14
N PRO A 90 22.41 5.78 -5.18
CA PRO A 90 21.65 5.52 -6.41
C PRO A 90 20.27 4.89 -6.17
N GLN A 91 20.19 3.91 -5.27
CA GLN A 91 18.92 3.26 -4.94
C GLN A 91 17.97 4.21 -4.20
N LEU A 92 18.46 5.12 -3.36
CA LEU A 92 17.62 6.12 -2.71
C LEU A 92 17.06 7.12 -3.71
N GLN A 93 17.86 7.59 -4.66
CA GLN A 93 17.42 8.46 -5.77
C GLN A 93 16.35 7.78 -6.64
N ARG A 94 16.54 6.48 -6.90
CA ARG A 94 15.55 5.65 -7.58
C ARG A 94 14.22 5.62 -6.82
N LEU A 95 14.25 5.36 -5.50
CA LEU A 95 13.06 5.37 -4.65
C LEU A 95 12.36 6.75 -4.64
N HIS A 96 13.12 7.84 -4.58
CA HIS A 96 12.59 9.20 -4.66
C HIS A 96 11.87 9.44 -6.01
N THR A 97 12.46 9.00 -7.11
CA THR A 97 11.86 9.14 -8.45
C THR A 97 10.53 8.39 -8.55
N ILE A 98 10.44 7.19 -7.98
CA ILE A 98 9.21 6.40 -7.94
C ILE A 98 8.17 7.08 -7.05
N ALA A 99 8.56 7.52 -5.85
CA ALA A 99 7.65 8.20 -4.92
C ALA A 99 7.06 9.48 -5.53
N GLN A 100 7.87 10.27 -6.24
CA GLN A 100 7.40 11.49 -6.94
C GLN A 100 6.32 11.21 -7.97
N LYS A 101 6.30 10.02 -8.58
CA LYS A 101 5.24 9.61 -9.51
C LYS A 101 3.98 9.15 -8.79
N LEU A 102 4.09 8.53 -7.61
CA LEU A 102 2.95 7.98 -6.87
C LEU A 102 2.23 9.02 -6.00
N ILE A 103 2.97 9.90 -5.33
CA ILE A 103 2.42 10.88 -4.37
C ILE A 103 1.28 11.74 -4.95
N PRO A 104 1.32 12.24 -6.20
CA PRO A 104 0.24 13.04 -6.76
C PRO A 104 -1.13 12.33 -6.81
N HIS A 105 -1.13 10.99 -6.78
CA HIS A 105 -2.35 10.17 -6.85
C HIS A 105 -2.95 9.83 -5.49
N THR A 106 -2.39 10.32 -4.38
CA THR A 106 -2.80 9.94 -3.02
C THR A 106 -4.03 10.70 -2.51
N THR A 107 -4.23 11.94 -2.97
CA THR A 107 -5.28 12.83 -2.45
C THR A 107 -6.71 12.29 -2.60
N PRO A 108 -7.10 11.61 -3.69
CA PRO A 108 -8.43 11.00 -3.81
C PRO A 108 -8.71 9.94 -2.74
N TRP A 109 -7.67 9.24 -2.25
CA TRP A 109 -7.78 8.18 -1.26
C TRP A 109 -7.80 8.72 0.18
N ASN A 110 -7.01 9.77 0.44
CA ASN A 110 -7.01 10.45 1.73
C ASN A 110 -6.69 11.94 1.54
N PRO A 111 -7.67 12.83 1.72
CA PRO A 111 -7.44 14.28 1.55
C PRO A 111 -6.33 14.85 2.44
N ARG A 112 -6.06 14.23 3.61
CA ARG A 112 -4.99 14.65 4.51
C ARG A 112 -3.60 14.45 3.90
N SER A 113 -3.45 13.53 2.94
CA SER A 113 -2.18 13.23 2.27
C SER A 113 -1.57 14.44 1.55
N ARG A 114 -2.37 15.46 1.24
CA ARG A 114 -1.94 16.73 0.67
C ARG A 114 -1.01 17.49 1.60
N ASP A 115 -1.27 17.40 2.90
CA ASP A 115 -0.55 18.13 3.93
C ASP A 115 0.59 17.29 4.53
N TRP A 116 0.72 16.02 4.12
CA TRP A 116 1.77 15.15 4.61
C TRP A 116 3.13 15.58 4.08
N LYS A 117 4.10 15.61 4.98
CA LYS A 117 5.50 15.80 4.61
C LYS A 117 6.09 14.44 4.26
N TRP A 118 5.88 14.02 3.01
CA TRP A 118 6.38 12.77 2.48
C TRP A 118 7.89 12.67 2.61
N GLN A 119 8.37 11.56 3.09
CA GLN A 119 9.79 11.25 3.25
C GLN A 119 10.03 9.80 2.84
N VAL A 120 11.09 9.58 2.08
CA VAL A 120 11.54 8.25 1.66
C VAL A 120 12.99 8.10 2.07
N ASN A 121 13.31 7.02 2.77
CA ASN A 121 14.68 6.70 3.17
C ASN A 121 15.00 5.24 2.86
N LEU A 122 16.28 4.95 2.63
CA LEU A 122 16.82 3.62 2.43
C LEU A 122 17.71 3.26 3.62
N ILE A 123 17.44 2.11 4.23
CA ILE A 123 18.14 1.63 5.42
C ILE A 123 18.88 0.33 5.07
N GLY A 124 20.16 0.28 5.34
CA GLY A 124 21.00 -0.90 5.18
C GLY A 124 20.58 -2.00 6.14
N SER A 125 19.91 -3.02 5.62
CA SER A 125 19.46 -4.18 6.37
C SER A 125 19.27 -5.37 5.43
N LYS A 126 19.55 -6.58 5.92
CA LYS A 126 19.27 -7.83 5.18
C LYS A 126 17.79 -8.23 5.20
N GLN A 127 16.96 -7.53 5.94
CA GLN A 127 15.53 -7.81 5.97
C GLN A 127 14.89 -7.51 4.61
N VAL A 128 14.04 -8.41 4.15
CA VAL A 128 13.18 -8.21 2.97
C VAL A 128 11.93 -7.50 3.46
N ASN A 129 11.98 -6.17 3.49
CA ASN A 129 10.89 -5.36 4.03
C ASN A 129 10.91 -3.93 3.49
N ALA A 130 9.71 -3.34 3.44
CA ALA A 130 9.46 -1.93 3.26
C ALA A 130 8.25 -1.56 4.13
N TRP A 131 8.03 -0.29 4.41
CA TRP A 131 6.86 0.17 5.17
C TRP A 131 6.59 1.65 4.97
N CYS A 132 5.33 2.04 5.18
CA CYS A 132 4.87 3.43 5.18
C CYS A 132 4.07 3.71 6.46
N MET A 133 4.57 4.62 7.29
CA MET A 133 3.83 5.08 8.47
C MET A 133 2.87 6.23 8.13
N PRO A 134 1.84 6.46 8.96
CA PRO A 134 0.97 7.63 8.88
C PRO A 134 1.75 8.93 8.72
N GLY A 135 1.23 9.84 7.89
CA GLY A 135 1.95 11.09 7.58
C GLY A 135 3.01 10.95 6.49
N GLY A 136 2.99 9.84 5.71
CA GLY A 136 3.83 9.65 4.53
C GLY A 136 5.30 9.40 4.85
N LYS A 137 5.61 8.58 5.84
CA LYS A 137 6.96 8.22 6.27
C LYS A 137 7.33 6.84 5.73
N ILE A 138 8.07 6.79 4.63
CA ILE A 138 8.41 5.58 3.89
C ILE A 138 9.86 5.18 4.18
N ALA A 139 10.09 3.90 4.43
CA ALA A 139 11.43 3.33 4.42
C ALA A 139 11.46 2.00 3.67
N PHE A 140 12.52 1.83 2.91
CA PHE A 140 12.90 0.57 2.29
C PHE A 140 14.16 0.05 2.95
N TYR A 141 14.26 -1.27 3.09
CA TYR A 141 15.50 -1.92 3.46
C TYR A 141 16.26 -2.38 2.21
N THR A 142 17.59 -2.32 2.24
CA THR A 142 18.39 -2.78 1.09
C THR A 142 18.10 -4.24 0.75
N GLY A 143 17.76 -5.06 1.75
CA GLY A 143 17.46 -6.47 1.57
C GLY A 143 16.33 -6.77 0.60
N ILE A 144 15.27 -5.95 0.57
CA ILE A 144 14.16 -6.18 -0.37
C ILE A 144 14.58 -5.88 -1.82
N LEU A 145 15.41 -4.85 -2.03
CA LEU A 145 15.91 -4.47 -3.34
C LEU A 145 16.96 -5.45 -3.86
N ASP A 146 17.92 -5.84 -3.00
CA ASP A 146 19.09 -6.63 -3.38
C ASP A 146 18.76 -8.12 -3.55
N GLN A 147 17.94 -8.69 -2.65
CA GLN A 147 17.62 -10.11 -2.68
C GLN A 147 16.59 -10.45 -3.75
N LEU A 148 15.56 -9.58 -3.92
CA LEU A 148 14.52 -9.80 -4.91
C LEU A 148 14.88 -9.22 -6.30
N LYS A 149 15.93 -8.38 -6.40
CA LYS A 149 16.38 -7.74 -7.64
C LYS A 149 15.26 -7.01 -8.39
N LEU A 150 14.44 -6.30 -7.63
CA LEU A 150 13.23 -5.65 -8.13
C LEU A 150 13.53 -4.60 -9.21
N ASN A 151 12.73 -4.62 -10.28
CA ASN A 151 12.68 -3.54 -11.26
C ASN A 151 11.85 -2.34 -10.72
N ASP A 152 11.76 -1.25 -11.50
CA ASP A 152 11.09 -0.01 -11.05
C ASP A 152 9.59 -0.21 -10.84
N ASP A 153 8.94 -1.00 -11.69
CA ASP A 153 7.50 -1.26 -11.59
C ASP A 153 7.19 -2.10 -10.35
N GLU A 154 8.00 -3.10 -10.05
CA GLU A 154 7.86 -3.93 -8.84
C GLU A 154 8.09 -3.10 -7.56
N VAL A 155 9.09 -2.21 -7.57
CA VAL A 155 9.31 -1.27 -6.45
C VAL A 155 8.13 -0.31 -6.32
N ALA A 156 7.56 0.17 -7.43
CA ALA A 156 6.40 1.05 -7.42
C ALA A 156 5.16 0.34 -6.86
N MET A 157 4.94 -0.93 -7.22
CA MET A 157 3.85 -1.75 -6.67
C MET A 157 3.99 -1.91 -5.16
N ILE A 158 5.17 -2.28 -4.67
CA ILE A 158 5.43 -2.42 -3.22
C ILE A 158 5.24 -1.08 -2.51
N MET A 159 5.81 0.01 -3.06
CA MET A 159 5.66 1.34 -2.48
C MET A 159 4.19 1.78 -2.45
N GLY A 160 3.43 1.53 -3.52
CA GLY A 160 2.00 1.82 -3.62
C GLY A 160 1.19 1.06 -2.58
N HIS A 161 1.46 -0.23 -2.40
CA HIS A 161 0.85 -1.08 -1.37
C HIS A 161 1.10 -0.52 0.05
N GLU A 162 2.36 -0.21 0.37
CA GLU A 162 2.70 0.38 1.68
C GLU A 162 2.05 1.77 1.88
N MET A 163 1.99 2.58 0.82
CA MET A 163 1.29 3.87 0.86
C MET A 163 -0.22 3.68 1.07
N ALA A 164 -0.83 2.65 0.48
CA ALA A 164 -2.25 2.35 0.63
C ALA A 164 -2.59 2.04 2.10
N HIS A 165 -1.77 1.28 2.83
CA HIS A 165 -1.95 1.08 4.27
C HIS A 165 -2.04 2.41 5.04
N ALA A 166 -1.17 3.38 4.74
CA ALA A 166 -1.19 4.69 5.38
C ALA A 166 -2.40 5.54 4.94
N LEU A 167 -2.75 5.53 3.65
CA LEU A 167 -3.87 6.27 3.08
C LEU A 167 -5.22 5.75 3.59
N ARG A 168 -5.38 4.44 3.70
CA ARG A 168 -6.56 3.76 4.25
C ARG A 168 -6.63 3.84 5.77
N GLU A 169 -5.57 4.34 6.42
CA GLU A 169 -5.47 4.49 7.87
C GLU A 169 -5.55 3.16 8.64
N HIS A 170 -5.04 2.05 8.05
CA HIS A 170 -5.11 0.71 8.65
C HIS A 170 -4.46 0.68 10.04
N ALA A 171 -3.32 1.37 10.23
CA ALA A 171 -2.70 1.48 11.56
C ALA A 171 -3.63 2.13 12.59
N ARG A 172 -4.37 3.16 12.19
CA ARG A 172 -5.32 3.88 13.04
C ARG A 172 -6.50 2.99 13.43
N GLU A 173 -7.02 2.22 12.47
CA GLU A 173 -8.10 1.27 12.70
C GLU A 173 -7.69 0.16 13.66
N ARG A 174 -6.52 -0.43 13.46
CA ARG A 174 -6.01 -1.50 14.34
C ARG A 174 -5.76 -1.03 15.75
N LEU A 175 -5.19 0.16 15.92
CA LEU A 175 -5.04 0.75 17.25
C LEU A 175 -6.39 1.01 17.90
N ALA A 176 -7.38 1.50 17.17
CA ALA A 176 -8.73 1.66 17.68
C ALA A 176 -9.37 0.34 18.08
N LYS A 177 -9.22 -0.71 17.28
CA LYS A 177 -9.69 -2.08 17.60
C LYS A 177 -8.98 -2.63 18.86
N SER A 178 -7.67 -2.47 18.97
CA SER A 178 -6.90 -2.95 20.12
C SER A 178 -7.28 -2.19 21.40
N GLN A 179 -7.47 -0.88 21.32
CA GLN A 179 -7.96 -0.06 22.42
C GLN A 179 -9.39 -0.44 22.81
N ALA A 180 -10.29 -0.63 21.86
CA ALA A 180 -11.65 -1.06 22.14
C ALA A 180 -11.68 -2.43 22.85
N THR A 181 -10.78 -3.34 22.46
CA THR A 181 -10.66 -4.66 23.11
C THR A 181 -10.04 -4.53 24.51
N SER A 182 -9.01 -3.72 24.71
CA SER A 182 -8.39 -3.48 26.01
C SER A 182 -9.28 -2.64 26.93
N ILE A 183 -10.03 -1.67 26.37
CA ILE A 183 -11.02 -0.88 27.08
C ILE A 183 -12.21 -1.77 27.48
N GLY A 184 -12.66 -2.69 26.62
CA GLY A 184 -13.68 -3.68 26.98
C GLY A 184 -13.26 -4.53 28.17
N LEU A 185 -11.97 -4.83 28.33
CA LEU A 185 -11.39 -5.53 29.48
C LEU A 185 -11.09 -4.60 30.66
N SER A 186 -10.80 -3.30 30.45
CA SER A 186 -10.39 -2.36 31.48
C SER A 186 -11.47 -1.35 31.89
N ILE A 187 -12.53 -1.14 31.10
CA ILE A 187 -13.70 -0.35 31.52
C ILE A 187 -14.36 -0.97 32.74
N ALA A 188 -14.30 -2.28 32.91
CA ALA A 188 -14.71 -2.92 34.13
C ALA A 188 -13.86 -2.53 35.37
N SER A 189 -12.61 -2.08 35.16
CA SER A 189 -11.67 -1.73 36.23
C SER A 189 -11.31 -0.23 36.35
N GLN A 190 -11.59 0.60 35.36
CA GLN A 190 -11.12 2.00 35.29
C GLN A 190 -12.21 3.07 35.14
N LEU A 191 -13.47 2.76 35.37
CA LEU A 191 -14.49 3.82 35.51
C LEU A 191 -14.24 4.75 36.70
N LEU A 192 -13.12 4.60 37.39
CA LEU A 192 -12.74 5.32 38.60
C LEU A 192 -11.36 5.99 38.59
N GLY A 193 -10.61 6.04 37.44
CA GLY A 193 -9.27 6.60 37.47
C GLY A 193 -8.76 7.15 36.15
N LEU A 194 -9.18 8.33 35.77
CA LEU A 194 -8.60 9.12 34.67
C LEU A 194 -7.19 9.58 35.05
N GLY A 195 -6.15 8.89 34.60
CA GLY A 195 -4.78 9.26 34.94
C GLY A 195 -3.66 8.84 34.03
N GLN A 196 -3.83 8.49 32.73
CA GLN A 196 -2.68 8.13 31.88
C GLN A 196 -2.93 8.31 30.38
N LEU A 197 -3.29 9.50 29.92
CA LEU A 197 -3.31 9.82 28.47
C LEU A 197 -1.88 10.03 27.91
N GLY A 198 -0.88 10.33 28.75
CA GLY A 198 0.50 10.56 28.34
C GLY A 198 1.26 9.29 27.93
N ASP A 199 1.05 8.19 28.63
CA ASP A 199 1.75 6.92 28.37
C ASP A 199 1.24 6.19 27.12
N VAL A 200 -0.01 6.45 26.73
CA VAL A 200 -0.62 5.89 25.50
C VAL A 200 0.08 6.43 24.25
N ALA A 201 0.41 7.72 24.22
CA ALA A 201 1.10 8.33 23.08
C ALA A 201 2.52 7.81 22.88
N ALA A 202 3.26 7.55 23.98
CA ALA A 202 4.61 7.00 23.91
C ALA A 202 4.65 5.55 23.42
N ASN A 203 3.64 4.74 23.80
CA ASN A 203 3.52 3.34 23.36
C ASN A 203 3.02 3.20 21.91
N LEU A 204 2.26 4.16 21.39
CA LEU A 204 1.74 4.13 20.01
C LEU A 204 2.86 4.10 18.97
N GLY A 205 3.94 4.85 19.17
CA GLY A 205 5.07 4.90 18.26
C GLY A 205 5.75 3.53 18.06
N THR A 206 6.01 2.82 19.16
CA THR A 206 6.66 1.50 19.13
C THR A 206 5.77 0.43 18.48
N GLN A 207 4.45 0.56 18.62
CA GLN A 207 3.49 -0.38 18.05
C GLN A 207 3.39 -0.25 16.52
N LEU A 208 3.60 0.93 15.94
CA LEU A 208 3.44 1.15 14.50
C LEU A 208 4.34 0.25 13.64
N LEU A 209 5.57 -0.03 14.09
CA LEU A 209 6.51 -0.91 13.37
C LEU A 209 6.21 -2.40 13.53
N THR A 210 5.42 -2.77 14.55
CA THR A 210 5.10 -4.16 14.88
C THR A 210 3.67 -4.55 14.51
N LEU A 211 2.90 -3.62 13.95
CA LEU A 211 1.54 -3.90 13.49
C LEU A 211 1.58 -4.94 12.36
N LYS A 212 0.86 -6.04 12.61
CA LYS A 212 0.55 -7.01 11.55
C LYS A 212 -0.84 -6.66 11.01
N TYR A 213 -0.95 -6.44 9.73
CA TYR A 213 -2.21 -6.15 9.10
C TYR A 213 -3.06 -7.41 8.96
N SER A 214 -4.38 -7.26 8.93
CA SER A 214 -5.30 -8.38 8.70
C SER A 214 -5.35 -8.72 7.21
N ARG A 215 -5.92 -9.87 6.86
CA ARG A 215 -6.12 -10.21 5.44
C ARG A 215 -7.00 -9.20 4.71
N ASP A 216 -7.96 -8.62 5.41
CA ASP A 216 -8.84 -7.60 4.86
C ASP A 216 -8.05 -6.31 4.60
N ASP A 217 -7.18 -5.88 5.53
CA ASP A 217 -6.29 -4.73 5.35
C ASP A 217 -5.34 -4.93 4.16
N GLU A 218 -4.81 -6.16 3.97
CA GLU A 218 -3.95 -6.51 2.82
C GLU A 218 -4.73 -6.43 1.50
N THR A 219 -5.93 -7.02 1.46
CA THR A 219 -6.79 -6.98 0.27
C THR A 219 -7.21 -5.55 -0.09
N GLU A 220 -7.41 -4.68 0.90
CA GLU A 220 -7.71 -3.26 0.67
C GLU A 220 -6.51 -2.45 0.17
N SER A 221 -5.28 -2.95 0.36
CA SER A 221 -4.05 -2.29 -0.04
C SER A 221 -3.57 -2.71 -1.42
N ASP A 222 -3.94 -3.92 -1.87
CA ASP A 222 -3.67 -4.46 -3.20
C ASP A 222 -4.58 -3.80 -4.27
#